data_36cda548626b242b71f3e2daac73f7fe
#
_entry.id   36cda548626b242b71f3e2daac73f7fe
#
_cell.length_a   1.000
_cell.length_b   1.000
_cell.length_c   1.000
_cell.angle_alpha   90.00
_cell.angle_beta   90.00
_cell.angle_gamma   90.00
#
_symmetry.space_group_name_H-M   'P 1'
#
loop_
_entity.id
_entity.type
_entity.pdbx_description
1 polymer ?
#
loop_
_entity_poly.entity_id
_entity_poly.type
_entity_poly.pdbx_seq_one_letter_code
_entity_poly.pdbx_strand_id
1 'polypeptide(L)' 'MAVLPILVYPDPRLHTLAKPVAAVDARVRQLVADMRETMYDANGIGLAATQVDVHERLIV' A
#
# COMPACT_ATOMS: atom_id res chain seq x y z
N MET A 1 2.38 -3.07 13.80
CA MET A 1 2.00 -3.52 12.45
C MET A 1 0.50 -3.69 12.36
N ALA A 2 -0.09 -3.44 11.21
CA ALA A 2 -1.53 -3.50 11.04
C ALA A 2 -1.89 -4.05 9.65
N VAL A 3 -3.01 -4.76 9.57
CA VAL A 3 -3.59 -5.20 8.31
C VAL A 3 -4.48 -4.06 7.79
N LEU A 4 -4.18 -3.56 6.60
CA LEU A 4 -4.88 -2.44 5.99
C LEU A 4 -6.01 -2.94 5.08
N PRO A 5 -7.12 -2.18 4.94
CA PRO A 5 -8.15 -2.53 3.96
C PRO A 5 -7.59 -2.47 2.54
N ILE A 6 -7.88 -3.49 1.73
CA ILE A 6 -7.46 -3.55 0.33
C ILE A 6 -8.60 -3.08 -0.55
N LEU A 7 -8.32 -2.11 -1.43
CA LEU A 7 -9.28 -1.63 -2.41
C LEU A 7 -9.50 -2.70 -3.48
N VAL A 8 -10.75 -2.88 -3.90
CA VAL A 8 -11.14 -3.91 -4.87
C VAL A 8 -11.69 -3.21 -6.11
N TYR A 9 -11.26 -3.68 -7.28
CA TYR A 9 -11.80 -3.19 -8.55
C TYR A 9 -13.34 -3.36 -8.58
N PRO A 10 -14.12 -2.39 -9.03
CA PRO A 10 -13.73 -1.15 -9.74
C PRO A 10 -13.70 0.11 -8.84
N ASP A 11 -13.07 0.06 -7.67
CA ASP A 11 -13.00 1.24 -6.80
C ASP A 11 -12.27 2.38 -7.51
N PRO A 12 -12.90 3.59 -7.64
CA PRO A 12 -12.28 4.70 -8.36
C PRO A 12 -10.96 5.18 -7.73
N ARG A 13 -10.72 4.91 -6.45
CA ARG A 13 -9.47 5.27 -5.79
C ARG A 13 -8.26 4.53 -6.35
N LEU A 14 -8.46 3.39 -7.02
CA LEU A 14 -7.39 2.66 -7.70
C LEU A 14 -6.82 3.43 -8.90
N HIS A 15 -7.54 4.41 -9.40
CA HIS A 15 -7.11 5.25 -10.52
C HIS A 15 -6.47 6.57 -10.09
N THR A 16 -6.27 6.78 -8.79
CA THR A 16 -5.62 7.98 -8.27
C THR A 16 -4.14 7.95 -8.62
N LEU A 17 -3.62 9.08 -9.14
CA LEU A 17 -2.21 9.19 -9.49
C LEU A 17 -1.35 9.11 -8.23
N ALA A 18 -0.41 8.16 -8.23
CA ALA A 18 0.51 7.98 -7.11
C ALA A 18 1.61 9.04 -7.13
N LYS A 19 1.94 9.58 -5.96
CA LYS A 19 3.01 10.56 -5.79
C LYS A 19 4.35 9.85 -5.54
N PRO A 20 5.49 10.43 -5.96
CA PRO A 20 6.79 9.88 -5.61
C PRO A 20 7.01 9.89 -4.10
N VAL A 21 7.69 8.85 -3.60
CA VAL A 21 8.13 8.83 -2.20
C VAL A 21 9.36 9.73 -2.08
N ALA A 22 9.25 10.83 -1.34
CA ALA A 22 10.31 11.82 -1.24
C ALA A 22 11.47 11.36 -0.35
N ALA A 23 11.18 10.62 0.71
CA ALA A 23 12.20 10.11 1.64
C ALA A 23 11.68 8.87 2.35
N VAL A 24 12.61 7.97 2.72
CA VAL A 24 12.28 6.80 3.54
C VAL A 24 12.46 7.21 5.00
N ASP A 25 11.35 7.54 5.65
CA ASP A 25 11.30 7.94 7.06
C ASP A 25 10.52 6.89 7.88
N ALA A 26 10.27 7.20 9.17
CA ALA A 26 9.55 6.28 10.05
C ALA A 26 8.14 5.97 9.54
N ARG A 27 7.45 6.95 8.94
CA ARG A 27 6.12 6.78 8.37
C ARG A 27 6.14 5.77 7.22
N VAL A 28 7.09 5.90 6.31
CA VAL A 28 7.23 4.97 5.16
C VAL A 28 7.60 3.58 5.64
N ARG A 29 8.50 3.48 6.61
CA ARG A 29 8.90 2.17 7.19
C ARG A 29 7.72 1.47 7.83
N GLN A 30 6.88 2.19 8.56
CA GLN A 30 5.68 1.63 9.17
C GLN A 30 4.67 1.20 8.10
N LEU A 31 4.50 2.02 7.06
CA LEU A 31 3.64 1.70 5.93
C LEU A 31 4.09 0.41 5.24
N VAL A 32 5.38 0.27 4.99
CA VAL A 32 5.94 -0.95 4.38
C VAL A 32 5.65 -2.18 5.24
N ALA A 33 5.82 -2.07 6.56
CA ALA A 33 5.52 -3.17 7.48
C ALA A 33 4.04 -3.55 7.43
N ASP A 34 3.14 -2.56 7.44
CA ASP A 34 1.70 -2.76 7.39
C ASP A 34 1.28 -3.36 6.03
N MET A 35 1.87 -2.89 4.94
CA MET A 35 1.61 -3.42 3.60
C MET A 35 2.06 -4.87 3.47
N ARG A 36 3.21 -5.21 4.03
CA ARG A 36 3.73 -6.58 4.00
C ARG A 36 2.81 -7.52 4.78
N GLU A 37 2.36 -7.11 5.95
CA GLU A 37 1.42 -7.89 6.75
C GLU A 37 0.08 -8.06 6.03
N THR A 38 -0.42 -6.99 5.39
CA THR A 38 -1.64 -7.02 4.58
C THR A 38 -1.51 -7.99 3.42
N MET A 39 -0.38 -7.96 2.73
CA MET A 39 -0.11 -8.87 1.61
C MET A 39 -0.14 -10.33 2.06
N TYR A 40 0.50 -10.66 3.17
CA TYR A 40 0.51 -12.03 3.69
C TYR A 40 -0.88 -12.47 4.13
N ASP A 41 -1.64 -11.59 4.78
CA ASP A 41 -3.01 -11.87 5.20
C ASP A 41 -3.92 -12.19 4.02
N ALA A 42 -3.70 -11.53 2.88
CA ALA A 42 -4.46 -11.74 1.64
C ALA A 42 -3.89 -12.86 0.76
N ASN A 43 -2.85 -13.57 1.21
CA ASN A 43 -2.15 -14.61 0.43
C ASN A 43 -1.60 -14.08 -0.90
N GLY A 44 -1.21 -12.81 -0.94
CA GLY A 44 -0.66 -12.18 -2.13
C GLY A 44 0.85 -12.39 -2.26
N ILE A 45 1.38 -12.13 -3.45
CA ILE A 45 2.79 -12.17 -3.74
C ILE A 45 3.40 -10.78 -3.98
N GLY A 46 2.55 -9.76 -3.93
CA GLY A 46 2.94 -8.36 -4.06
C GLY A 46 1.78 -7.44 -3.73
N LEU A 47 2.08 -6.20 -3.35
CA LEU A 47 1.08 -5.21 -3.01
C LEU A 47 1.61 -3.81 -3.31
N ALA A 48 0.81 -2.99 -4.01
CA ALA A 48 1.10 -1.58 -4.24
C ALA A 48 0.39 -0.72 -3.19
N ALA A 49 1.01 0.41 -2.80
CA ALA A 49 0.44 1.30 -1.80
C ALA A 49 -0.94 1.82 -2.19
N THR A 50 -1.18 2.09 -3.47
CA THR A 50 -2.50 2.52 -3.96
C THR A 50 -3.60 1.51 -3.63
N GLN A 51 -3.29 0.22 -3.56
CA GLN A 51 -4.27 -0.82 -3.24
C GLN A 51 -4.77 -0.75 -1.79
N VAL A 52 -4.06 -0.04 -0.92
CA VAL A 52 -4.48 0.21 0.46
C VAL A 52 -4.81 1.69 0.70
N ASP A 53 -5.17 2.39 -0.37
CA ASP A 53 -5.59 3.80 -0.37
C ASP A 53 -4.47 4.76 0.08
N VAL A 54 -3.22 4.38 -0.14
CA VAL A 54 -2.07 5.27 0.05
C VAL A 54 -1.47 5.55 -1.32
N HIS A 55 -1.66 6.77 -1.83
CA HIS A 55 -1.34 7.13 -3.21
C HIS A 55 0.11 7.61 -3.31
N GLU A 56 1.04 6.69 -3.05
CA GLU A 56 2.49 6.89 -3.19
C GLU A 56 3.08 5.75 -4.02
N ARG A 57 4.18 6.05 -4.73
CA ARG A 57 4.86 5.06 -5.57
C ARG A 57 5.67 4.11 -4.70
N LEU A 58 4.99 3.14 -4.12
CA LEU A 58 5.59 2.18 -3.21
C LEU A 58 4.94 0.81 -3.44
N ILE A 59 5.77 -0.24 -3.56
CA ILE A 59 5.32 -1.63 -3.69
C ILE A 59 6.15 -2.54 -2.81
N VAL A 60 5.54 -3.61 -2.35
CA VAL A 60 6.23 -4.66 -1.58
C VAL A 60 6.16 -6.00 -2.29
#